data_98cf7ea2b7ce005564dd1e96f8edf793
#
_entry.id   98cf7ea2b7ce005564dd1e96f8edf793
#
_cell.length_a   1.000
_cell.length_b   1.000
_cell.length_c   1.000
_cell.angle_alpha   90.00
_cell.angle_beta   90.00
_cell.angle_gamma   90.00
#
_symmetry.space_group_name_H-M   'P 1'
#
loop_
_entity.id
_entity.type
_entity.pdbx_description
1 polymer ?
#
loop_
_entity_poly.entity_id
_entity_poly.type
_entity_poly.pdbx_seq_one_letter_code
_entity_poly.pdbx_strand_id
1 'polypeptide(L)'
;MPKSQFSHVSEWVFDMDHTLYPPHNKLFDQIEILMADYFVKVTGLQKPEADNLRQSYWDKYGASLTGLMHHHDVDPTDFLRDVHDIDFSVLDPDHGLNAIIRDLPGRKIVYTNAPRDYAEQTLDRLHMLDMFDAVYALEDADLIPKPNQAAYDIVINKAGIDPNRAAMFEDSPQNLRVPHDIGMRTVLVHGESRDTHIHHHTPNLSNFLSQLVTD
;
A
#
# COMPACT_ATOMS: atom_id res chain seq x y z
N MET A 1 -10.30 4.12 24.54
CA MET A 1 -9.51 2.98 24.04
C MET A 1 -9.81 2.81 22.55
N PRO A 2 -8.87 2.38 21.72
CA PRO A 2 -9.12 2.22 20.27
C PRO A 2 -10.32 1.33 19.96
N LYS A 3 -10.53 0.24 20.68
CA LYS A 3 -11.61 -0.74 20.46
C LYS A 3 -13.00 -0.10 20.31
N SER A 4 -13.38 0.87 21.16
CA SER A 4 -14.69 1.51 21.06
C SER A 4 -14.86 2.35 19.78
N GLN A 5 -13.78 2.87 19.24
CA GLN A 5 -13.81 3.68 18.01
C GLN A 5 -13.84 2.84 16.74
N PHE A 6 -13.56 1.54 16.85
CA PHE A 6 -13.59 0.56 15.75
C PHE A 6 -14.74 -0.43 15.86
N SER A 7 -15.64 -0.28 16.86
CA SER A 7 -16.75 -1.22 17.10
C SER A 7 -17.74 -1.33 15.93
N HIS A 8 -17.79 -0.33 15.05
CA HIS A 8 -18.61 -0.30 13.84
C HIS A 8 -17.92 -0.88 12.62
N VAL A 9 -16.59 -1.13 12.71
CA VAL A 9 -15.76 -1.58 11.57
C VAL A 9 -15.99 -3.06 11.32
N SER A 10 -16.28 -3.39 10.07
CA SER A 10 -16.41 -4.75 9.56
C SER A 10 -15.68 -4.94 8.23
N GLU A 11 -15.01 -3.89 7.75
CA GLU A 11 -14.23 -3.87 6.51
C GLU A 11 -12.82 -3.34 6.85
N TRP A 12 -11.82 -4.22 6.82
CA TRP A 12 -10.43 -3.90 7.17
C TRP A 12 -9.61 -3.81 5.89
N VAL A 13 -9.23 -2.60 5.52
CA VAL A 13 -8.44 -2.33 4.31
C VAL A 13 -7.01 -2.05 4.70
N PHE A 14 -6.09 -2.83 4.18
CA PHE A 14 -4.66 -2.69 4.45
C PHE A 14 -3.93 -2.32 3.15
N ASP A 15 -3.11 -1.29 3.21
CA ASP A 15 -2.00 -1.19 2.29
C ASP A 15 -1.00 -2.31 2.57
N MET A 16 -0.07 -2.57 1.67
CA MET A 16 0.85 -3.70 1.76
C MET A 16 2.27 -3.27 2.12
N ASP A 17 2.91 -2.51 1.25
CA ASP A 17 4.32 -2.16 1.38
C ASP A 17 4.53 -1.22 2.56
N HIS A 18 5.47 -1.57 3.44
CA HIS A 18 5.73 -0.84 4.69
C HIS A 18 4.54 -0.78 5.68
N THR A 19 3.43 -1.45 5.36
CA THR A 19 2.25 -1.57 6.24
C THR A 19 2.15 -2.97 6.84
N LEU A 20 2.07 -4.02 6.01
CA LEU A 20 2.01 -5.42 6.45
C LEU A 20 3.38 -5.99 6.82
N TYR A 21 4.42 -5.37 6.38
CA TYR A 21 5.80 -5.63 6.80
C TYR A 21 6.55 -4.31 7.00
N PRO A 22 7.54 -4.26 7.92
CA PRO A 22 8.21 -3.01 8.24
C PRO A 22 9.27 -2.62 7.20
N PRO A 23 9.55 -1.31 7.03
CA PRO A 23 10.53 -0.81 6.05
C PRO A 23 11.93 -1.42 6.18
N HIS A 24 12.35 -1.82 7.36
CA HIS A 24 13.69 -2.37 7.60
C HIS A 24 13.95 -3.73 6.95
N ASN A 25 12.94 -4.40 6.40
CA ASN A 25 13.09 -5.65 5.64
C ASN A 25 13.78 -5.46 4.29
N LYS A 26 13.94 -4.20 3.83
CA LYS A 26 14.66 -3.84 2.60
C LYS A 26 14.12 -4.47 1.32
N LEU A 27 12.89 -4.93 1.30
CA LEU A 27 12.27 -5.43 0.08
C LEU A 27 12.11 -4.29 -0.92
N PHE A 28 11.55 -3.17 -0.47
CA PHE A 28 11.29 -1.99 -1.30
C PHE A 28 12.57 -1.30 -1.77
N ASP A 29 13.67 -1.38 -1.01
CA ASP A 29 14.98 -0.85 -1.41
C ASP A 29 15.45 -1.45 -2.75
N GLN A 30 15.14 -2.74 -3.00
CA GLN A 30 15.48 -3.40 -4.27
C GLN A 30 14.70 -2.80 -5.44
N ILE A 31 13.40 -2.53 -5.22
CA ILE A 31 12.53 -1.89 -6.23
C ILE A 31 13.02 -0.48 -6.54
N GLU A 32 13.41 0.31 -5.52
CA GLU A 32 13.94 1.66 -5.73
C GLU A 32 15.21 1.66 -6.60
N ILE A 33 16.10 0.68 -6.38
CA ILE A 33 17.32 0.51 -7.20
C ILE A 33 16.93 0.21 -8.65
N LEU A 34 16.04 -0.76 -8.87
CA LEU A 34 15.60 -1.15 -10.22
C LEU A 34 14.82 -0.03 -10.91
N MET A 35 13.99 0.74 -10.18
CA MET A 35 13.34 1.94 -10.72
C MET A 35 14.36 2.98 -11.17
N ALA A 36 15.39 3.26 -10.36
CA ALA A 36 16.43 4.22 -10.71
C ALA A 36 17.18 3.79 -11.99
N ASP A 37 17.54 2.52 -12.08
CA ASP A 37 18.22 1.96 -13.25
C ASP A 37 17.32 1.96 -14.49
N TYR A 38 16.02 1.70 -14.33
CA TYR A 38 15.04 1.80 -15.41
C TYR A 38 14.90 3.24 -15.93
N PHE A 39 14.89 4.23 -15.03
CA PHE A 39 14.89 5.65 -15.43
C PHE A 39 16.14 6.02 -16.22
N VAL A 40 17.32 5.58 -15.81
CA VAL A 40 18.56 5.75 -16.58
C VAL A 40 18.44 5.14 -17.98
N LYS A 41 17.92 3.90 -18.07
CA LYS A 41 17.72 3.17 -19.33
C LYS A 41 16.79 3.93 -20.30
N VAL A 42 15.69 4.45 -19.80
CA VAL A 42 14.67 5.11 -20.62
C VAL A 42 15.04 6.54 -21.00
N THR A 43 15.64 7.29 -20.08
CA THR A 43 15.89 8.72 -20.26
C THR A 43 17.28 9.03 -20.84
N GLY A 44 18.24 8.10 -20.68
CA GLY A 44 19.65 8.34 -21.00
C GLY A 44 20.36 9.30 -20.06
N LEU A 45 19.72 9.74 -18.97
CA LEU A 45 20.29 10.63 -17.97
C LEU A 45 21.31 9.90 -17.10
N GLN A 46 22.21 10.66 -16.46
CA GLN A 46 23.06 10.11 -15.40
C GLN A 46 22.21 9.80 -14.15
N LYS A 47 22.64 8.82 -13.34
CA LYS A 47 21.86 8.31 -12.20
C LYS A 47 21.31 9.40 -11.27
N PRO A 48 22.08 10.43 -10.83
CA PRO A 48 21.52 11.48 -9.97
C PRO A 48 20.41 12.31 -10.64
N GLU A 49 20.51 12.55 -11.94
CA GLU A 49 19.52 13.30 -12.73
C GLU A 49 18.26 12.44 -12.95
N ALA A 50 18.44 11.15 -13.22
CA ALA A 50 17.36 10.18 -13.36
C ALA A 50 16.56 10.01 -12.04
N ASP A 51 17.25 9.96 -10.90
CA ASP A 51 16.62 9.91 -9.58
C ASP A 51 15.83 11.18 -9.28
N ASN A 52 16.38 12.35 -9.57
CA ASN A 52 15.66 13.61 -9.41
C ASN A 52 14.41 13.66 -10.29
N LEU A 53 14.50 13.16 -11.52
CA LEU A 53 13.34 13.08 -12.42
C LEU A 53 12.29 12.10 -11.88
N ARG A 54 12.72 10.93 -11.41
CA ARG A 54 11.86 9.92 -10.78
C ARG A 54 11.08 10.53 -9.61
N GLN A 55 11.77 11.22 -8.71
CA GLN A 55 11.15 11.88 -7.57
C GLN A 55 10.17 12.96 -8.02
N SER A 56 10.52 13.78 -9.01
CA SER A 56 9.63 14.83 -9.53
C SER A 56 8.35 14.25 -10.14
N TYR A 57 8.42 13.09 -10.77
CA TYR A 57 7.25 12.40 -11.30
C TYR A 57 6.38 11.83 -10.17
N TRP A 58 7.00 11.25 -9.14
CA TRP A 58 6.28 10.79 -7.96
C TRP A 58 5.54 11.95 -7.27
N ASP A 59 6.21 13.08 -7.04
CA ASP A 59 5.64 14.26 -6.41
C ASP A 59 4.46 14.83 -7.20
N LYS A 60 4.57 14.81 -8.55
CA LYS A 60 3.56 15.40 -9.43
C LYS A 60 2.36 14.49 -9.70
N TYR A 61 2.59 13.19 -9.84
CA TYR A 61 1.60 12.23 -10.34
C TYR A 61 1.19 11.19 -9.31
N GLY A 62 1.84 11.12 -8.16
CA GLY A 62 1.62 10.10 -7.13
C GLY A 62 2.32 8.77 -7.42
N ALA A 63 2.83 8.58 -8.65
CA ALA A 63 3.67 7.44 -9.02
C ALA A 63 4.64 7.82 -10.13
N SER A 64 5.88 7.31 -10.04
CA SER A 64 6.93 7.55 -11.04
C SER A 64 6.58 6.97 -12.41
N LEU A 65 5.90 5.81 -12.44
CA LEU A 65 5.39 5.17 -13.65
C LEU A 65 4.47 6.09 -14.45
N THR A 66 3.56 6.80 -13.80
CA THR A 66 2.63 7.71 -14.48
C THR A 66 3.40 8.80 -15.25
N GLY A 67 4.49 9.31 -14.68
CA GLY A 67 5.36 10.26 -15.38
C GLY A 67 6.06 9.63 -16.59
N LEU A 68 6.57 8.40 -16.48
CA LEU A 68 7.20 7.70 -17.60
C LEU A 68 6.20 7.44 -18.74
N MET A 69 4.98 7.02 -18.43
CA MET A 69 3.92 6.84 -19.44
C MET A 69 3.60 8.14 -20.18
N HIS A 70 3.51 9.26 -19.45
CA HIS A 70 3.16 10.57 -20.03
C HIS A 70 4.26 11.20 -20.88
N HIS A 71 5.52 10.99 -20.53
CA HIS A 71 6.63 11.74 -21.10
C HIS A 71 7.59 10.90 -21.94
N HIS A 72 7.57 9.58 -21.80
CA HIS A 72 8.54 8.68 -22.42
C HIS A 72 7.93 7.48 -23.15
N ASP A 73 6.59 7.44 -23.27
CA ASP A 73 5.84 6.38 -24.00
C ASP A 73 6.21 4.96 -23.50
N VAL A 74 6.40 4.81 -22.18
CA VAL A 74 6.76 3.54 -21.55
C VAL A 74 5.51 2.68 -21.40
N ASP A 75 5.63 1.39 -21.79
CA ASP A 75 4.63 0.38 -21.49
C ASP A 75 4.64 0.08 -19.98
N PRO A 76 3.52 0.28 -19.27
CA PRO A 76 3.45 0.01 -17.85
C PRO A 76 3.75 -1.44 -17.49
N THR A 77 3.40 -2.41 -18.35
CA THR A 77 3.62 -3.83 -18.11
C THR A 77 5.12 -4.16 -18.05
N ASP A 78 5.89 -3.60 -18.99
CA ASP A 78 7.33 -3.80 -19.02
C ASP A 78 8.02 -3.16 -17.81
N PHE A 79 7.61 -1.94 -17.44
CA PHE A 79 8.13 -1.28 -16.26
C PHE A 79 7.85 -2.10 -15.00
N LEU A 80 6.58 -2.46 -14.77
CA LEU A 80 6.16 -3.19 -13.56
C LEU A 80 6.88 -4.55 -13.45
N ARG A 81 7.01 -5.28 -14.55
CA ARG A 81 7.78 -6.53 -14.57
C ARG A 81 9.25 -6.32 -14.20
N ASP A 82 9.94 -5.36 -14.86
CA ASP A 82 11.38 -5.18 -14.71
C ASP A 82 11.77 -4.66 -13.32
N VAL A 83 10.94 -3.78 -12.69
CA VAL A 83 11.27 -3.21 -11.38
C VAL A 83 10.85 -4.09 -10.20
N HIS A 84 10.05 -5.13 -10.42
CA HIS A 84 9.62 -6.07 -9.38
C HIS A 84 10.28 -7.47 -9.52
N ASP A 85 11.30 -7.61 -10.37
CA ASP A 85 12.15 -8.82 -10.43
C ASP A 85 13.19 -8.78 -9.29
N ILE A 86 12.75 -9.10 -8.09
CA ILE A 86 13.48 -8.92 -6.83
C ILE A 86 13.56 -10.21 -6.01
N ASP A 87 14.43 -10.21 -4.99
CA ASP A 87 14.56 -11.31 -4.04
C ASP A 87 13.60 -11.14 -2.85
N PHE A 88 12.55 -11.97 -2.81
CA PHE A 88 11.58 -12.02 -1.71
C PHE A 88 12.10 -12.75 -0.45
N SER A 89 13.28 -13.37 -0.49
CA SER A 89 13.82 -14.12 0.65
C SER A 89 14.15 -13.23 1.86
N VAL A 90 14.22 -11.92 1.65
CA VAL A 90 14.43 -10.91 2.70
C VAL A 90 13.21 -10.73 3.63
N LEU A 91 12.05 -11.25 3.22
CA LEU A 91 10.84 -11.21 4.04
C LEU A 91 10.73 -12.42 4.95
N ASP A 92 10.48 -12.17 6.21
CA ASP A 92 10.11 -13.20 7.20
C ASP A 92 8.67 -12.98 7.68
N PRO A 93 7.85 -14.06 7.81
CA PRO A 93 6.49 -13.96 8.33
C PRO A 93 6.45 -13.51 9.78
N ASP A 94 5.61 -12.52 10.11
CA ASP A 94 5.23 -12.22 11.51
C ASP A 94 3.99 -13.06 11.90
N HIS A 95 4.23 -14.23 12.50
CA HIS A 95 3.16 -15.13 12.92
C HIS A 95 2.22 -14.52 13.97
N GLY A 96 2.71 -13.54 14.76
CA GLY A 96 1.89 -12.80 15.73
C GLY A 96 0.89 -11.89 15.02
N LEU A 97 1.37 -11.10 14.07
CA LEU A 97 0.51 -10.25 13.23
C LEU A 97 -0.49 -11.09 12.43
N ASN A 98 -0.02 -12.20 11.84
CA ASN A 98 -0.87 -13.12 11.07
C ASN A 98 -2.04 -13.66 11.90
N ALA A 99 -1.79 -14.08 13.14
CA ALA A 99 -2.83 -14.54 14.04
C ALA A 99 -3.86 -13.44 14.34
N ILE A 100 -3.38 -12.23 14.65
CA ILE A 100 -4.26 -11.10 14.97
C ILE A 100 -5.12 -10.69 13.76
N ILE A 101 -4.54 -10.61 12.55
CA ILE A 101 -5.31 -10.28 11.34
C ILE A 101 -6.39 -11.35 11.07
N ARG A 102 -6.07 -12.64 11.28
CA ARG A 102 -7.05 -13.72 11.13
C ARG A 102 -8.23 -13.57 12.07
N ASP A 103 -7.98 -13.12 13.30
CA ASP A 103 -8.99 -12.96 14.36
C ASP A 103 -9.83 -11.67 14.22
N LEU A 104 -9.47 -10.74 13.33
CA LEU A 104 -10.28 -9.55 13.06
C LEU A 104 -11.66 -9.97 12.53
N PRO A 105 -12.76 -9.43 13.11
CA PRO A 105 -14.10 -9.74 12.65
C PRO A 105 -14.41 -9.06 11.32
N GLY A 106 -15.09 -9.76 10.42
CA GLY A 106 -15.51 -9.22 9.14
C GLY A 106 -14.48 -9.38 8.03
N ARG A 107 -14.59 -8.59 7.01
CA ARG A 107 -13.85 -8.74 5.74
C ARG A 107 -12.49 -8.03 5.80
N LYS A 108 -11.47 -8.69 5.30
CA LYS A 108 -10.08 -8.19 5.24
C LYS A 108 -9.64 -8.06 3.78
N ILE A 109 -9.15 -6.91 3.41
CA ILE A 109 -8.83 -6.56 2.03
C ILE A 109 -7.43 -5.94 2.00
N VAL A 110 -6.61 -6.33 1.03
CA VAL A 110 -5.40 -5.59 0.68
C VAL A 110 -5.73 -4.64 -0.49
N TYR A 111 -5.27 -3.38 -0.38
CA TYR A 111 -5.32 -2.41 -1.48
C TYR A 111 -3.96 -1.71 -1.61
N THR A 112 -3.24 -2.04 -2.66
CA THR A 112 -1.86 -1.59 -2.89
C THR A 112 -1.68 -0.88 -4.23
N ASN A 113 -0.65 -0.02 -4.33
CA ASN A 113 -0.17 0.56 -5.59
C ASN A 113 0.80 -0.38 -6.35
N ALA A 114 1.09 -1.53 -5.78
CA ALA A 114 1.93 -2.55 -6.41
C ALA A 114 1.17 -3.35 -7.47
N PRO A 115 1.85 -3.96 -8.45
CA PRO A 115 1.22 -4.87 -9.40
C PRO A 115 0.79 -6.18 -8.71
N ARG A 116 -0.19 -6.85 -9.29
CA ARG A 116 -0.82 -8.06 -8.74
C ARG A 116 0.18 -9.16 -8.42
N ASP A 117 1.02 -9.52 -9.39
CA ASP A 117 1.96 -10.63 -9.23
C ASP A 117 2.94 -10.39 -8.07
N TYR A 118 3.42 -9.17 -7.90
CA TYR A 118 4.26 -8.78 -6.77
C TYR A 118 3.48 -8.83 -5.45
N ALA A 119 2.25 -8.31 -5.43
CA ALA A 119 1.42 -8.31 -4.24
C ALA A 119 1.13 -9.74 -3.75
N GLU A 120 0.76 -10.65 -4.66
CA GLU A 120 0.48 -12.05 -4.33
C GLU A 120 1.74 -12.79 -3.84
N GLN A 121 2.90 -12.57 -4.48
CA GLN A 121 4.18 -13.16 -4.04
C GLN A 121 4.59 -12.63 -2.66
N THR A 122 4.43 -11.33 -2.41
CA THR A 122 4.72 -10.72 -1.09
C THR A 122 3.82 -11.32 -0.01
N LEU A 123 2.53 -11.39 -0.24
CA LEU A 123 1.57 -11.96 0.72
C LEU A 123 1.78 -13.46 0.95
N ASP A 124 2.11 -14.21 -0.10
CA ASP A 124 2.44 -15.64 0.02
C ASP A 124 3.70 -15.83 0.88
N ARG A 125 4.75 -15.05 0.62
CA ARG A 125 5.99 -15.08 1.40
C ARG A 125 5.79 -14.70 2.87
N LEU A 126 4.87 -13.78 3.15
CA LEU A 126 4.47 -13.39 4.52
C LEU A 126 3.51 -14.41 5.17
N HIS A 127 3.08 -15.45 4.47
CA HIS A 127 2.03 -16.39 4.87
C HIS A 127 0.69 -15.69 5.18
N MET A 128 0.33 -14.69 4.38
CA MET A 128 -0.86 -13.87 4.57
C MET A 128 -1.88 -13.98 3.44
N LEU A 129 -1.52 -14.56 2.28
CA LEU A 129 -2.37 -14.54 1.09
C LEU A 129 -3.79 -15.09 1.37
N ASP A 130 -3.88 -16.20 2.07
CA ASP A 130 -5.16 -16.86 2.40
C ASP A 130 -5.94 -16.16 3.54
N MET A 131 -5.41 -15.09 4.12
CA MET A 131 -6.07 -14.36 5.23
C MET A 131 -6.95 -13.24 4.74
N PHE A 132 -6.74 -12.80 3.50
CA PHE A 132 -7.47 -11.71 2.89
C PHE A 132 -8.57 -12.23 1.97
N ASP A 133 -9.76 -11.62 2.10
CA ASP A 133 -10.91 -11.95 1.26
C ASP A 133 -10.74 -11.46 -0.19
N ALA A 134 -9.89 -10.43 -0.38
CA ALA A 134 -9.51 -9.92 -1.69
C ALA A 134 -8.20 -9.12 -1.64
N VAL A 135 -7.49 -9.10 -2.77
CA VAL A 135 -6.34 -8.25 -3.03
C VAL A 135 -6.67 -7.35 -4.22
N TYR A 136 -6.62 -6.04 -4.03
CA TYR A 136 -6.76 -5.03 -5.08
C TYR A 136 -5.41 -4.41 -5.34
N ALA A 137 -4.89 -4.66 -6.51
CA ALA A 137 -3.61 -4.19 -7.01
C ALA A 137 -3.78 -2.95 -7.91
N LEU A 138 -2.68 -2.41 -8.41
CA LEU A 138 -2.68 -1.23 -9.27
C LEU A 138 -3.56 -1.41 -10.53
N GLU A 139 -3.57 -2.61 -11.10
CA GLU A 139 -4.37 -2.96 -12.28
C GLU A 139 -5.88 -2.90 -11.98
N ASP A 140 -6.31 -3.17 -10.76
CA ASP A 140 -7.72 -3.08 -10.38
C ASP A 140 -8.23 -1.65 -10.30
N ALA A 141 -7.33 -0.69 -10.17
CA ALA A 141 -7.59 0.74 -10.19
C ALA A 141 -7.29 1.37 -11.57
N ASP A 142 -7.30 0.58 -12.65
CA ASP A 142 -7.02 1.03 -14.02
C ASP A 142 -5.65 1.73 -14.16
N LEU A 143 -4.65 1.25 -13.42
CA LEU A 143 -3.30 1.81 -13.31
C LEU A 143 -3.26 3.24 -12.74
N ILE A 144 -4.31 3.67 -12.05
CA ILE A 144 -4.36 4.94 -11.34
C ILE A 144 -3.92 4.69 -9.90
N PRO A 145 -2.80 5.28 -9.44
CA PRO A 145 -2.31 5.03 -8.09
C PRO A 145 -3.05 5.84 -7.01
N LYS A 146 -3.04 5.35 -5.77
CA LYS A 146 -3.25 6.17 -4.59
C LYS A 146 -2.21 7.31 -4.60
N PRO A 147 -2.52 8.52 -4.17
CA PRO A 147 -3.73 8.99 -3.49
C PRO A 147 -4.85 9.51 -4.40
N ASN A 148 -4.88 9.17 -5.68
CA ASN A 148 -5.88 9.70 -6.61
C ASN A 148 -7.29 9.25 -6.20
N GLN A 149 -8.25 10.20 -6.12
CA GLN A 149 -9.65 9.92 -5.79
C GLN A 149 -10.27 8.84 -6.71
N ALA A 150 -10.01 8.91 -8.02
CA ALA A 150 -10.56 7.97 -8.98
C ALA A 150 -10.13 6.51 -8.70
N ALA A 151 -8.90 6.30 -8.21
CA ALA A 151 -8.41 4.97 -7.84
C ALA A 151 -9.24 4.38 -6.68
N TYR A 152 -9.54 5.20 -5.65
CA TYR A 152 -10.39 4.77 -4.55
C TYR A 152 -11.82 4.51 -4.99
N ASP A 153 -12.40 5.39 -5.82
CA ASP A 153 -13.76 5.21 -6.34
C ASP A 153 -13.91 3.88 -7.09
N ILE A 154 -12.94 3.54 -7.92
CA ILE A 154 -12.91 2.28 -8.67
C ILE A 154 -12.83 1.09 -7.70
N VAL A 155 -11.86 1.07 -6.79
CA VAL A 155 -11.62 -0.08 -5.90
C VAL A 155 -12.76 -0.26 -4.90
N ILE A 156 -13.25 0.82 -4.29
CA ILE A 156 -14.36 0.76 -3.33
C ILE A 156 -15.63 0.22 -4.00
N ASN A 157 -15.93 0.68 -5.23
CA ASN A 157 -17.07 0.16 -5.99
C ASN A 157 -16.89 -1.32 -6.36
N LYS A 158 -15.71 -1.71 -6.88
CA LYS A 158 -15.41 -3.12 -7.20
C LYS A 158 -15.51 -4.03 -5.98
N ALA A 159 -14.97 -3.57 -4.85
CA ALA A 159 -14.96 -4.32 -3.60
C ALA A 159 -16.32 -4.33 -2.88
N GLY A 160 -17.22 -3.39 -3.20
CA GLY A 160 -18.48 -3.20 -2.50
C GLY A 160 -18.26 -2.81 -1.04
N ILE A 161 -17.24 -1.97 -0.75
CA ILE A 161 -16.93 -1.50 0.60
C ILE A 161 -17.93 -0.42 1.01
N ASP A 162 -18.46 -0.52 2.24
CA ASP A 162 -19.13 0.60 2.91
C ASP A 162 -18.09 1.41 3.71
N PRO A 163 -17.71 2.62 3.25
CA PRO A 163 -16.68 3.41 3.92
C PRO A 163 -17.00 3.72 5.39
N ASN A 164 -18.28 3.87 5.75
CA ASN A 164 -18.69 4.14 7.13
C ASN A 164 -18.50 2.94 8.07
N ARG A 165 -18.23 1.77 7.52
CA ARG A 165 -17.93 0.53 8.25
C ARG A 165 -16.52 0.03 7.98
N ALA A 166 -15.68 0.85 7.38
CA ALA A 166 -14.33 0.49 6.98
C ALA A 166 -13.26 1.24 7.79
N ALA A 167 -12.09 0.58 7.90
CA ALA A 167 -10.87 1.20 8.39
C ALA A 167 -9.75 0.95 7.39
N MET A 168 -8.90 1.97 7.14
CA MET A 168 -7.72 1.84 6.30
C MET A 168 -6.44 2.04 7.10
N PHE A 169 -5.52 1.12 6.91
CA PHE A 169 -4.17 1.08 7.48
C PHE A 169 -3.16 1.33 6.36
N GLU A 170 -2.27 2.31 6.54
CA GLU A 170 -1.41 2.83 5.47
C GLU A 170 -0.18 3.50 6.10
N ASP A 171 0.98 3.41 5.46
CA ASP A 171 2.22 4.05 5.90
C ASP A 171 2.41 5.47 5.32
N SER A 172 1.71 5.80 4.23
CA SER A 172 1.76 7.11 3.59
C SER A 172 0.61 8.03 4.05
N PRO A 173 0.91 9.17 4.72
CA PRO A 173 -0.13 10.08 5.18
C PRO A 173 -1.07 10.58 4.07
N GLN A 174 -0.53 10.84 2.88
CA GLN A 174 -1.33 11.35 1.75
C GLN A 174 -2.37 10.35 1.25
N ASN A 175 -2.07 9.04 1.34
CA ASN A 175 -2.98 7.98 0.91
C ASN A 175 -4.16 7.79 1.89
N LEU A 176 -4.09 8.36 3.10
CA LEU A 176 -5.19 8.32 4.07
C LEU A 176 -6.21 9.45 3.90
N ARG A 177 -5.94 10.46 3.05
CA ARG A 177 -6.85 11.60 2.87
C ARG A 177 -8.19 11.20 2.26
N VAL A 178 -8.17 10.52 1.12
CA VAL A 178 -9.41 10.06 0.47
C VAL A 178 -10.21 9.12 1.36
N PRO A 179 -9.63 8.06 1.97
CA PRO A 179 -10.33 7.23 2.94
C PRO A 179 -11.01 8.02 4.07
N HIS A 180 -10.33 9.02 4.64
CA HIS A 180 -10.91 9.90 5.64
C HIS A 180 -12.13 10.67 5.11
N ASP A 181 -11.97 11.30 3.93
CA ASP A 181 -13.00 12.20 3.39
C ASP A 181 -14.27 11.46 2.98
N ILE A 182 -14.17 10.16 2.68
CA ILE A 182 -15.34 9.30 2.40
C ILE A 182 -15.89 8.59 3.63
N GLY A 183 -15.29 8.77 4.82
CA GLY A 183 -15.84 8.30 6.10
C GLY A 183 -15.18 7.08 6.73
N MET A 184 -14.06 6.57 6.17
CA MET A 184 -13.30 5.47 6.78
C MET A 184 -12.58 5.92 8.05
N ARG A 185 -12.33 4.98 8.96
CA ARG A 185 -11.31 5.16 10.00
C ARG A 185 -9.91 5.03 9.38
N THR A 186 -9.02 5.96 9.72
CA THR A 186 -7.66 6.02 9.15
C THR A 186 -6.62 5.79 10.23
N VAL A 187 -5.68 4.91 9.93
CA VAL A 187 -4.57 4.55 10.83
C VAL A 187 -3.26 4.66 10.05
N LEU A 188 -2.40 5.58 10.47
CA LEU A 188 -1.05 5.70 9.94
C LEU A 188 -0.14 4.69 10.65
N VAL A 189 0.50 3.83 9.85
CA VAL A 189 1.43 2.81 10.34
C VAL A 189 2.87 3.29 10.12
N HIS A 190 3.73 3.10 11.10
CA HIS A 190 5.16 3.47 11.11
C HIS A 190 5.49 4.97 10.97
N GLY A 191 4.52 5.84 10.70
CA GLY A 191 4.73 7.25 10.51
C GLY A 191 4.23 8.12 11.66
N GLU A 192 4.62 9.39 11.63
CA GLU A 192 4.06 10.46 12.46
C GLU A 192 3.57 11.58 11.53
N SER A 193 2.36 12.04 11.74
CA SER A 193 1.80 13.20 11.05
C SER A 193 0.90 13.98 12.00
N ARG A 194 0.73 15.28 11.75
CA ARG A 194 -0.23 16.16 12.45
C ARG A 194 -1.48 16.43 11.63
N ASP A 195 -1.63 15.74 10.52
CA ASP A 195 -2.76 15.91 9.62
C ASP A 195 -4.07 15.44 10.27
N THR A 196 -5.10 16.24 10.13
CA THR A 196 -6.42 15.99 10.74
C THR A 196 -7.18 14.82 10.13
N HIS A 197 -6.77 14.38 8.94
CA HIS A 197 -7.35 13.22 8.26
C HIS A 197 -6.81 11.88 8.77
N ILE A 198 -5.91 11.89 9.76
CA ILE A 198 -5.37 10.70 10.40
C ILE A 198 -5.96 10.56 11.79
N HIS A 199 -6.80 9.53 12.00
CA HIS A 199 -7.47 9.31 13.30
C HIS A 199 -6.54 8.69 14.33
N HIS A 200 -5.64 7.80 13.89
CA HIS A 200 -4.70 7.09 14.76
C HIS A 200 -3.34 6.94 14.11
N HIS A 201 -2.31 6.85 14.97
CA HIS A 201 -0.94 6.52 14.59
C HIS A 201 -0.48 5.28 15.34
N THR A 202 0.29 4.44 14.69
CA THR A 202 0.95 3.32 15.36
C THR A 202 2.34 3.06 14.79
N PRO A 203 3.36 2.92 15.64
CA PRO A 203 4.68 2.47 15.18
C PRO A 203 4.72 0.95 14.95
N ASN A 204 3.65 0.22 15.33
CA ASN A 204 3.59 -1.23 15.22
C ASN A 204 2.15 -1.69 15.01
N LEU A 205 1.88 -2.26 13.84
CA LEU A 205 0.54 -2.70 13.44
C LEU A 205 0.01 -3.81 14.36
N SER A 206 0.84 -4.81 14.69
CA SER A 206 0.45 -5.93 15.56
C SER A 206 -0.01 -5.43 16.93
N ASN A 207 0.75 -4.51 17.56
CA ASN A 207 0.38 -3.93 18.85
C ASN A 207 -0.92 -3.09 18.78
N PHE A 208 -1.18 -2.45 17.66
CA PHE A 208 -2.42 -1.70 17.49
C PHE A 208 -3.63 -2.63 17.31
N LEU A 209 -3.52 -3.58 16.40
CA LEU A 209 -4.60 -4.52 16.10
C LEU A 209 -4.95 -5.41 17.31
N SER A 210 -3.96 -5.81 18.13
CA SER A 210 -4.20 -6.59 19.34
C SER A 210 -5.17 -5.91 20.31
N GLN A 211 -5.18 -4.57 20.36
CA GLN A 211 -6.11 -3.80 21.20
C GLN A 211 -7.56 -3.82 20.67
N LEU A 212 -7.77 -4.24 19.42
CA LEU A 212 -9.08 -4.30 18.80
C LEU A 212 -9.75 -5.68 18.99
N VAL A 213 -8.95 -6.75 19.06
CA VAL A 213 -9.43 -8.15 19.16
C VAL A 213 -9.50 -8.70 20.59
N THR A 214 -8.71 -8.15 21.54
CA THR A 214 -8.78 -8.57 22.95
C THR A 214 -10.07 -8.11 23.63
N ASP A 215 -10.72 -9.00 24.39
CA ASP A 215 -11.90 -8.76 25.23
C ASP A 215 -11.68 -7.74 26.35
#